data_43b7d208956977c5f532c713f95d6b11
#
_entry.id   43b7d208956977c5f532c713f95d6b11
#
_cell.length_a   1.000
_cell.length_b   1.000
_cell.length_c   1.000
_cell.angle_alpha   90.00
_cell.angle_beta   90.00
_cell.angle_gamma   90.00
#
_symmetry.space_group_name_H-M   'P 1'
#
loop_
_entity.id
_entity.type
_entity.pdbx_description
1 polymer ?
#
loop_
_entity_poly.entity_id
_entity_poly.type
_entity_poly.pdbx_seq_one_letter_code
_entity_poly.pdbx_strand_id
1 'polypeptide(L)'
;VLTPLGHGGVMTTIVGPDAGVGEAMIHDKRLPLISATGSCRMGRIVGAAVATRLARSLLELGGNNAIVVDETANLDLVLRGVAFGAVGTAGQRCTSTRRLLLQRSIAREFAEKLARAYATVSIGDPLAGGVLMGPLIDDGSVRAFEAAVAAAKREGGEILAGGRALRDRPGHYVEPTIVWSETRLPISREETFAPILYVTPWDSLDDAIADQNDADQGLSSAIFTNDLRRAERFLSPAGSDCGIANVNIGTSGAEIGGAFGGEKDTGGGRESGSDAWKVYMRRQTCTINYGSAMPLAQGVEFL
;
A
#
# COMPACT_ATOMS: atom_id res chain seq x y z
N VAL A 1 -23.28 19.40 5.59
CA VAL A 1 -23.42 20.05 4.27
C VAL A 1 -24.69 19.55 3.57
N LEU A 2 -24.95 18.23 3.47
CA LEU A 2 -26.09 17.69 2.71
C LEU A 2 -27.44 17.83 3.40
N THR A 3 -27.48 17.73 4.73
CA THR A 3 -28.74 17.81 5.51
C THR A 3 -29.47 19.14 5.33
N PRO A 4 -28.82 20.31 5.42
CA PRO A 4 -29.49 21.60 5.16
C PRO A 4 -30.01 21.75 3.72
N LEU A 5 -29.48 20.97 2.78
CA LEU A 5 -29.92 20.94 1.39
C LEU A 5 -31.04 19.91 1.12
N GLY A 6 -31.58 19.28 2.15
CA GLY A 6 -32.61 18.25 2.02
C GLY A 6 -32.08 16.85 1.63
N HIS A 7 -30.78 16.63 1.64
CA HIS A 7 -30.14 15.39 1.19
C HIS A 7 -29.48 14.60 2.33
N GLY A 8 -30.03 14.68 3.56
CA GLY A 8 -29.43 14.03 4.74
C GLY A 8 -29.31 12.52 4.68
N GLY A 9 -30.11 11.84 3.83
CA GLY A 9 -30.05 10.40 3.64
C GLY A 9 -29.05 9.91 2.58
N VAL A 10 -28.35 10.83 1.87
CA VAL A 10 -27.43 10.45 0.78
C VAL A 10 -26.15 9.82 1.32
N MET A 11 -25.67 10.27 2.49
CA MET A 11 -24.52 9.69 3.19
C MET A 11 -24.91 9.29 4.60
N THR A 12 -24.73 8.01 4.91
CA THR A 12 -25.01 7.44 6.23
C THR A 12 -23.80 6.68 6.74
N THR A 13 -23.60 6.68 8.05
CA THR A 13 -22.54 5.91 8.71
C THR A 13 -23.17 4.75 9.49
N ILE A 14 -22.64 3.55 9.29
CA ILE A 14 -23.00 2.36 10.07
C ILE A 14 -21.69 1.85 10.68
N VAL A 15 -21.70 1.60 11.99
CA VAL A 15 -20.57 1.05 12.72
C VAL A 15 -21.00 -0.29 13.34
N GLY A 16 -20.19 -1.32 13.09
CA GLY A 16 -20.49 -2.65 13.63
C GLY A 16 -19.39 -3.67 13.27
N PRO A 17 -19.46 -4.88 13.83
CA PRO A 17 -18.50 -5.93 13.56
C PRO A 17 -18.64 -6.48 12.13
N ASP A 18 -17.54 -7.00 11.59
CA ASP A 18 -17.49 -7.59 10.23
C ASP A 18 -18.51 -8.73 10.07
N ALA A 19 -18.62 -9.62 11.06
CA ALA A 19 -19.55 -10.76 11.08
C ALA A 19 -21.03 -10.36 11.11
N GLY A 20 -21.35 -9.09 11.25
CA GLY A 20 -22.72 -8.59 11.23
C GLY A 20 -22.95 -7.62 10.07
N VAL A 21 -22.48 -6.39 10.25
CA VAL A 21 -22.69 -5.30 9.29
C VAL A 21 -21.94 -5.55 7.99
N GLY A 22 -20.65 -5.90 8.05
CA GLY A 22 -19.82 -6.12 6.87
C GLY A 22 -20.37 -7.24 5.98
N GLU A 23 -20.68 -8.38 6.58
CA GLU A 23 -21.24 -9.53 5.85
C GLU A 23 -22.61 -9.23 5.23
N ALA A 24 -23.49 -8.56 5.97
CA ALA A 24 -24.79 -8.15 5.43
C ALA A 24 -24.64 -7.22 4.21
N MET A 25 -23.71 -6.28 4.26
CA MET A 25 -23.46 -5.32 3.16
C MET A 25 -22.96 -6.01 1.89
N ILE A 26 -21.97 -6.91 1.98
CA ILE A 26 -21.40 -7.55 0.78
C ILE A 26 -22.37 -8.47 0.05
N HIS A 27 -23.39 -8.98 0.76
CA HIS A 27 -24.43 -9.84 0.20
C HIS A 27 -25.70 -9.09 -0.23
N ASP A 28 -25.88 -7.82 0.16
CA ASP A 28 -27.08 -7.06 -0.15
C ASP A 28 -27.13 -6.62 -1.62
N LYS A 29 -28.13 -7.14 -2.36
CA LYS A 29 -28.34 -6.85 -3.79
C LYS A 29 -28.68 -5.39 -4.09
N ARG A 30 -29.09 -4.60 -3.08
CA ARG A 30 -29.38 -3.17 -3.23
C ARG A 30 -28.12 -2.33 -3.38
N LEU A 31 -26.93 -2.87 -3.03
CA LEU A 31 -25.66 -2.21 -3.11
C LEU A 31 -24.95 -2.60 -4.44
N PRO A 32 -25.03 -1.81 -5.50
CA PRO A 32 -24.48 -2.17 -6.82
C PRO A 32 -22.96 -2.08 -6.89
N LEU A 33 -22.32 -1.40 -5.94
CA LEU A 33 -20.87 -1.26 -5.79
C LEU A 33 -20.50 -1.42 -4.33
N ILE A 34 -19.49 -2.24 -4.06
CA ILE A 34 -18.79 -2.30 -2.78
C ILE A 34 -17.37 -1.76 -2.99
N SER A 35 -17.04 -0.65 -2.33
CA SER A 35 -15.69 -0.14 -2.21
C SER A 35 -15.18 -0.52 -0.82
N ALA A 36 -14.09 -1.31 -0.76
CA ALA A 36 -13.59 -1.86 0.49
C ALA A 36 -12.08 -1.72 0.60
N THR A 37 -11.63 -1.24 1.77
CA THR A 37 -10.22 -1.14 2.14
C THR A 37 -9.91 -2.08 3.29
N GLY A 38 -8.86 -2.89 3.16
CA GLY A 38 -8.46 -3.83 4.22
C GLY A 38 -7.35 -4.80 3.80
N SER A 39 -7.30 -5.97 4.45
CA SER A 39 -6.30 -6.99 4.11
C SER A 39 -6.62 -7.72 2.81
N CYS A 40 -5.60 -8.28 2.12
CA CYS A 40 -5.81 -9.14 0.96
C CYS A 40 -6.73 -10.34 1.26
N ARG A 41 -6.68 -10.87 2.49
CA ARG A 41 -7.60 -11.93 2.94
C ARG A 41 -9.07 -11.44 2.94
N MET A 42 -9.33 -10.27 3.50
CA MET A 42 -10.66 -9.65 3.48
C MET A 42 -11.10 -9.36 2.05
N GLY A 43 -10.21 -8.80 1.23
CA GLY A 43 -10.50 -8.49 -0.17
C GLY A 43 -10.94 -9.70 -1.00
N ARG A 44 -10.33 -10.87 -0.79
CA ARG A 44 -10.75 -12.13 -1.46
C ARG A 44 -12.17 -12.54 -1.05
N ILE A 45 -12.55 -12.38 0.22
CA ILE A 45 -13.90 -12.65 0.70
C ILE A 45 -14.91 -11.69 0.07
N VAL A 46 -14.63 -10.39 0.13
CA VAL A 46 -15.49 -9.35 -0.44
C VAL A 46 -15.64 -9.52 -1.94
N GLY A 47 -14.51 -9.69 -2.66
CA GLY A 47 -14.52 -9.87 -4.11
C GLY A 47 -15.35 -11.07 -4.55
N ALA A 48 -15.19 -12.23 -3.90
CA ALA A 48 -15.96 -13.43 -4.20
C ALA A 48 -17.46 -13.23 -3.94
N ALA A 49 -17.85 -12.66 -2.79
CA ALA A 49 -19.24 -12.41 -2.44
C ALA A 49 -19.91 -11.44 -3.44
N VAL A 50 -19.22 -10.36 -3.79
CA VAL A 50 -19.73 -9.35 -4.74
C VAL A 50 -19.84 -9.92 -6.15
N ALA A 51 -18.87 -10.70 -6.61
CA ALA A 51 -18.88 -11.36 -7.92
C ALA A 51 -20.03 -12.38 -8.04
N THR A 52 -20.35 -13.12 -6.97
CA THR A 52 -21.46 -14.10 -6.95
C THR A 52 -22.81 -13.46 -7.29
N ARG A 53 -23.01 -12.17 -6.95
CA ARG A 53 -24.24 -11.44 -7.27
C ARG A 53 -24.11 -10.51 -8.48
N LEU A 54 -23.03 -10.62 -9.24
CA LEU A 54 -22.73 -9.82 -10.46
C LEU A 54 -22.72 -8.31 -10.21
N ALA A 55 -22.31 -7.88 -9.01
CA ALA A 55 -22.12 -6.48 -8.68
C ALA A 55 -20.65 -6.06 -8.91
N ARG A 56 -20.37 -4.77 -8.74
CA ARG A 56 -19.03 -4.20 -8.88
C ARG A 56 -18.33 -4.13 -7.52
N SER A 57 -17.03 -4.37 -7.52
CA SER A 57 -16.17 -4.11 -6.36
C SER A 57 -15.01 -3.19 -6.75
N LEU A 58 -14.62 -2.35 -5.81
CA LEU A 58 -13.37 -1.59 -5.81
C LEU A 58 -12.63 -1.99 -4.54
N LEU A 59 -11.46 -2.58 -4.68
CA LEU A 59 -10.70 -3.15 -3.57
C LEU A 59 -9.36 -2.45 -3.45
N GLU A 60 -9.10 -1.87 -2.27
CA GLU A 60 -7.84 -1.29 -1.87
C GLU A 60 -7.28 -2.09 -0.69
N LEU A 61 -6.29 -2.93 -0.97
CA LEU A 61 -5.83 -3.94 -0.04
C LEU A 61 -4.39 -3.67 0.40
N GLY A 62 -3.70 -4.71 0.89
CA GLY A 62 -2.34 -4.61 1.38
C GLY A 62 -1.31 -4.15 0.35
N GLY A 63 -0.13 -3.79 0.84
CA GLY A 63 1.03 -3.42 0.06
C GLY A 63 2.32 -3.88 0.70
N ASN A 64 3.24 -4.40 -0.10
CA ASN A 64 4.58 -4.79 0.35
C ASN A 64 5.65 -3.92 -0.33
N ASN A 65 5.57 -2.63 -0.08
CA ASN A 65 6.17 -1.57 -0.85
C ASN A 65 7.69 -1.50 -0.69
N ALA A 66 8.40 -1.32 -1.81
CA ALA A 66 9.85 -1.20 -1.82
C ALA A 66 10.31 0.21 -2.24
N ILE A 67 11.44 0.61 -1.67
CA ILE A 67 12.25 1.74 -2.13
C ILE A 67 13.55 1.19 -2.70
N VAL A 68 13.85 1.52 -3.95
CA VAL A 68 15.12 1.25 -4.62
C VAL A 68 15.99 2.49 -4.51
N VAL A 69 17.28 2.34 -4.15
CA VAL A 69 18.20 3.47 -3.99
C VAL A 69 19.51 3.15 -4.67
N ASP A 70 19.97 4.04 -5.53
CA ASP A 70 21.29 3.94 -6.15
C ASP A 70 22.31 4.91 -5.53
N GLU A 71 23.59 4.76 -5.93
CA GLU A 71 24.71 5.56 -5.44
C GLU A 71 24.64 7.05 -5.80
N THR A 72 23.79 7.43 -6.77
CA THR A 72 23.64 8.84 -7.19
C THR A 72 22.62 9.58 -6.34
N ALA A 73 21.83 8.86 -5.53
CA ALA A 73 20.75 9.42 -4.75
C ALA A 73 21.23 10.43 -3.68
N ASN A 74 20.39 11.40 -3.39
CA ASN A 74 20.56 12.25 -2.20
C ASN A 74 20.22 11.45 -0.94
N LEU A 75 21.23 10.92 -0.24
CA LEU A 75 21.06 10.04 0.91
C LEU A 75 20.36 10.70 2.11
N ASP A 76 20.38 12.02 2.25
CA ASP A 76 19.63 12.71 3.31
C ASP A 76 18.14 12.77 2.99
N LEU A 77 17.80 12.89 1.71
CA LEU A 77 16.42 12.78 1.24
C LEU A 77 15.90 11.35 1.40
N VAL A 78 16.72 10.35 1.04
CA VAL A 78 16.42 8.92 1.23
C VAL A 78 16.14 8.63 2.70
N LEU A 79 17.01 9.10 3.63
CA LEU A 79 16.85 8.86 5.05
C LEU A 79 15.47 9.31 5.57
N ARG A 80 15.07 10.53 5.17
CA ARG A 80 13.76 11.09 5.56
C ARG A 80 12.60 10.32 4.94
N GLY A 81 12.69 10.01 3.65
CA GLY A 81 11.64 9.26 2.93
C GLY A 81 11.43 7.86 3.48
N VAL A 82 12.54 7.13 3.74
CA VAL A 82 12.51 5.77 4.30
C VAL A 82 12.00 5.79 5.75
N ALA A 83 12.56 6.65 6.62
CA ALA A 83 12.15 6.71 8.02
C ALA A 83 10.65 7.06 8.14
N PHE A 84 10.18 8.07 7.42
CA PHE A 84 8.76 8.43 7.40
C PHE A 84 7.87 7.29 6.87
N GLY A 85 8.27 6.65 5.76
CA GLY A 85 7.51 5.58 5.13
C GLY A 85 7.43 4.31 5.98
N ALA A 86 8.51 3.94 6.67
CA ALA A 86 8.61 2.70 7.42
C ALA A 86 8.10 2.81 8.87
N VAL A 87 8.34 3.96 9.53
CA VAL A 87 8.00 4.16 10.96
C VAL A 87 6.66 4.89 11.13
N GLY A 88 6.28 5.71 10.15
CA GLY A 88 5.04 6.48 10.19
C GLY A 88 3.83 5.59 10.47
N THR A 89 2.98 5.99 11.42
CA THR A 89 1.80 5.24 11.87
C THR A 89 2.15 3.80 12.33
N ALA A 90 3.35 3.61 12.90
CA ALA A 90 3.89 2.31 13.32
C ALA A 90 3.86 1.25 12.20
N GLY A 91 4.15 1.64 10.95
CA GLY A 91 4.12 0.73 9.80
C GLY A 91 2.72 0.27 9.38
N GLN A 92 1.66 0.89 9.91
CA GLN A 92 0.27 0.49 9.69
C GLN A 92 -0.42 1.33 8.61
N ARG A 93 0.24 1.50 7.47
CA ARG A 93 -0.35 2.01 6.22
C ARG A 93 -0.20 0.97 5.13
N CYS A 94 -1.15 0.88 4.22
CA CYS A 94 -1.02 0.07 3.01
C CYS A 94 0.20 0.50 2.17
N THR A 95 0.59 1.79 2.21
CA THR A 95 1.77 2.35 1.53
C THR A 95 3.04 2.37 2.38
N SER A 96 3.07 1.76 3.58
CA SER A 96 4.30 1.71 4.40
C SER A 96 5.46 1.07 3.64
N THR A 97 6.64 1.68 3.76
CA THR A 97 7.88 1.10 3.22
C THR A 97 8.25 -0.12 4.04
N ARG A 98 8.29 -1.29 3.40
CA ARG A 98 8.61 -2.56 4.05
C ARG A 98 9.93 -3.15 3.58
N ARG A 99 10.34 -2.79 2.36
CA ARG A 99 11.58 -3.26 1.75
C ARG A 99 12.41 -2.07 1.28
N LEU A 100 13.71 -2.11 1.55
CA LEU A 100 14.69 -1.12 1.13
C LEU A 100 15.79 -1.83 0.35
N LEU A 101 15.85 -1.59 -0.93
CA LEU A 101 16.79 -2.18 -1.86
C LEU A 101 17.88 -1.13 -2.14
N LEU A 102 19.09 -1.37 -1.63
CA LEU A 102 20.20 -0.42 -1.69
C LEU A 102 21.28 -0.92 -2.65
N GLN A 103 21.78 -0.06 -3.53
CA GLN A 103 22.95 -0.42 -4.32
C GLN A 103 24.11 -0.78 -3.41
N ARG A 104 24.81 -1.89 -3.71
CA ARG A 104 25.80 -2.50 -2.81
C ARG A 104 26.85 -1.53 -2.31
N SER A 105 27.30 -0.58 -3.15
CA SER A 105 28.34 0.40 -2.79
C SER A 105 27.97 1.29 -1.61
N ILE A 106 26.69 1.52 -1.36
CA ILE A 106 26.19 2.39 -0.28
C ILE A 106 25.42 1.63 0.80
N ALA A 107 25.14 0.35 0.58
CA ALA A 107 24.11 -0.38 1.29
C ALA A 107 24.38 -0.49 2.81
N ARG A 108 25.50 -1.02 3.21
CA ARG A 108 25.81 -1.27 4.63
C ARG A 108 25.92 0.03 5.43
N GLU A 109 26.67 1.00 4.90
CA GLU A 109 26.88 2.28 5.57
C GLU A 109 25.54 3.02 5.76
N PHE A 110 24.70 3.03 4.73
CA PHE A 110 23.38 3.67 4.82
C PHE A 110 22.45 2.94 5.80
N ALA A 111 22.42 1.61 5.80
CA ALA A 111 21.64 0.82 6.74
C ALA A 111 22.02 1.12 8.20
N GLU A 112 23.32 1.26 8.49
CA GLU A 112 23.81 1.64 9.82
C GLU A 112 23.46 3.10 10.17
N LYS A 113 23.51 4.03 9.21
CA LYS A 113 23.05 5.42 9.41
C LYS A 113 21.55 5.44 9.75
N LEU A 114 20.73 4.65 9.05
CA LEU A 114 19.30 4.53 9.30
C LEU A 114 19.02 3.91 10.69
N ALA A 115 19.78 2.88 11.09
CA ALA A 115 19.66 2.28 12.43
C ALA A 115 19.91 3.28 13.56
N ARG A 116 20.90 4.17 13.40
CA ARG A 116 21.13 5.28 14.34
C ARG A 116 19.93 6.25 14.39
N ALA A 117 19.31 6.54 13.25
CA ALA A 117 18.11 7.37 13.22
C ALA A 117 16.91 6.68 13.92
N TYR A 118 16.75 5.36 13.76
CA TYR A 118 15.71 4.60 14.44
C TYR A 118 15.84 4.63 15.97
N ALA A 119 17.06 4.66 16.50
CA ALA A 119 17.32 4.77 17.92
C ALA A 119 16.82 6.09 18.54
N THR A 120 16.55 7.11 17.73
CA THR A 120 16.04 8.42 18.19
C THR A 120 14.51 8.53 18.12
N VAL A 121 13.81 7.50 17.63
CA VAL A 121 12.35 7.52 17.51
C VAL A 121 11.70 7.46 18.88
N SER A 122 10.98 8.52 19.24
CA SER A 122 10.18 8.55 20.48
C SER A 122 8.92 7.71 20.30
N ILE A 123 8.72 6.72 21.21
CA ILE A 123 7.60 5.77 21.16
C ILE A 123 6.72 6.01 22.39
N GLY A 124 5.42 6.22 22.21
CA GLY A 124 4.52 6.47 23.31
C GLY A 124 3.10 6.81 22.90
N ASP A 125 2.36 7.43 23.81
CA ASP A 125 1.00 7.90 23.57
C ASP A 125 0.99 8.92 22.42
N PRO A 126 0.27 8.66 21.31
CA PRO A 126 0.23 9.56 20.16
C PRO A 126 -0.40 10.93 20.46
N LEU A 127 -1.11 11.06 21.59
CA LEU A 127 -1.66 12.34 22.04
C LEU A 127 -0.65 13.16 22.87
N ALA A 128 0.47 12.57 23.29
CA ALA A 128 1.54 13.28 23.98
C ALA A 128 2.42 14.05 22.98
N GLY A 129 2.84 15.25 23.38
CA GLY A 129 3.75 16.06 22.55
C GLY A 129 5.12 15.37 22.36
N GLY A 130 5.68 15.46 21.15
CA GLY A 130 7.01 14.94 20.82
C GLY A 130 7.09 13.42 20.58
N VAL A 131 5.98 12.69 20.59
CA VAL A 131 5.91 11.28 20.20
C VAL A 131 5.88 11.16 18.70
N LEU A 132 6.76 10.31 18.13
CA LEU A 132 6.86 10.06 16.69
C LEU A 132 6.16 8.77 16.26
N MET A 133 6.08 7.78 17.14
CA MET A 133 5.46 6.49 16.83
C MET A 133 4.52 6.05 17.95
N GLY A 134 3.27 5.80 17.62
CA GLY A 134 2.23 5.27 18.51
C GLY A 134 2.24 3.73 18.56
N PRO A 135 1.19 3.13 19.17
CA PRO A 135 1.06 1.68 19.30
C PRO A 135 0.60 1.00 17.99
N LEU A 136 0.72 -0.31 17.95
CA LEU A 136 -0.05 -1.16 17.03
C LEU A 136 -1.52 -1.21 17.49
N ILE A 137 -2.39 -1.64 16.57
CA ILE A 137 -3.85 -1.63 16.81
C ILE A 137 -4.27 -2.57 17.93
N ASP A 138 -3.65 -3.75 18.02
CA ASP A 138 -4.03 -4.79 18.97
C ASP A 138 -2.87 -5.76 19.30
N ASP A 139 -3.10 -6.69 20.23
CA ASP A 139 -2.15 -7.72 20.59
C ASP A 139 -1.91 -8.75 19.49
N GLY A 140 -2.88 -8.95 18.57
CA GLY A 140 -2.70 -9.80 17.39
C GLY A 140 -1.62 -9.24 16.47
N SER A 141 -1.60 -7.93 16.28
CA SER A 141 -0.58 -7.22 15.50
C SER A 141 0.79 -7.27 16.17
N VAL A 142 0.86 -7.23 17.52
CA VAL A 142 2.13 -7.44 18.27
C VAL A 142 2.64 -8.86 18.05
N ARG A 143 1.77 -9.89 18.14
CA ARG A 143 2.19 -11.27 17.88
C ARG A 143 2.67 -11.47 16.43
N ALA A 144 2.01 -10.84 15.46
CA ALA A 144 2.45 -10.89 14.05
C ALA A 144 3.83 -10.24 13.88
N PHE A 145 4.07 -9.10 14.53
CA PHE A 145 5.38 -8.46 14.57
C PHE A 145 6.46 -9.39 15.16
N GLU A 146 6.21 -9.98 16.34
CA GLU A 146 7.15 -10.90 17.00
C GLU A 146 7.44 -12.13 16.14
N ALA A 147 6.41 -12.69 15.50
CA ALA A 147 6.54 -13.84 14.61
C ALA A 147 7.40 -13.50 13.38
N ALA A 148 7.19 -12.35 12.77
CA ALA A 148 7.96 -11.89 11.60
C ALA A 148 9.44 -11.63 11.96
N VAL A 149 9.72 -10.99 13.09
CA VAL A 149 11.10 -10.79 13.58
C VAL A 149 11.79 -12.14 13.87
N ALA A 150 11.06 -13.08 14.48
CA ALA A 150 11.59 -14.41 14.75
C ALA A 150 11.85 -15.19 13.43
N ALA A 151 10.97 -15.08 12.44
CA ALA A 151 11.18 -15.66 11.11
C ALA A 151 12.42 -15.07 10.43
N ALA A 152 12.53 -13.75 10.41
CA ALA A 152 13.70 -13.07 9.83
C ALA A 152 15.02 -13.54 10.42
N LYS A 153 15.09 -13.70 11.74
CA LYS A 153 16.30 -14.26 12.43
C LYS A 153 16.57 -15.69 12.01
N ARG A 154 15.55 -16.55 11.94
CA ARG A 154 15.73 -17.96 11.50
C ARG A 154 16.21 -18.08 10.05
N GLU A 155 15.81 -17.14 9.21
CA GLU A 155 16.19 -17.06 7.80
C GLU A 155 17.56 -16.40 7.58
N GLY A 156 18.27 -16.01 8.66
CA GLY A 156 19.62 -15.44 8.60
C GLY A 156 19.65 -13.91 8.57
N GLY A 157 18.53 -13.23 8.81
CA GLY A 157 18.48 -11.77 8.92
C GLY A 157 19.15 -11.24 10.19
N GLU A 158 19.97 -10.21 10.04
CA GLU A 158 20.61 -9.46 11.12
C GLU A 158 19.72 -8.32 11.58
N ILE A 159 19.40 -8.23 12.86
CA ILE A 159 18.64 -7.11 13.43
C ILE A 159 19.60 -5.95 13.71
N LEU A 160 19.52 -4.89 12.89
CA LEU A 160 20.34 -3.68 13.09
C LEU A 160 19.72 -2.70 14.08
N ALA A 161 18.40 -2.71 14.24
CA ALA A 161 17.67 -1.87 15.21
C ALA A 161 16.38 -2.55 15.63
N GLY A 162 15.93 -2.28 16.85
CA GLY A 162 14.64 -2.72 17.37
C GLY A 162 14.52 -4.23 17.60
N GLY A 163 13.43 -4.81 17.16
CA GLY A 163 13.17 -6.26 17.23
C GLY A 163 12.46 -6.72 18.49
N ARG A 164 11.90 -5.82 19.30
CA ARG A 164 11.24 -6.15 20.57
C ARG A 164 9.86 -5.52 20.70
N ALA A 165 8.93 -6.23 21.31
CA ALA A 165 7.71 -5.65 21.83
C ALA A 165 7.98 -5.00 23.21
N LEU A 166 7.41 -3.83 23.45
CA LEU A 166 7.57 -3.07 24.71
C LEU A 166 6.42 -3.43 25.64
N ARG A 167 6.62 -4.49 26.44
CA ARG A 167 5.59 -5.02 27.35
C ARG A 167 5.69 -4.44 28.78
N ASP A 168 6.57 -3.47 28.98
CA ASP A 168 6.80 -2.77 30.26
C ASP A 168 5.78 -1.64 30.52
N ARG A 169 4.87 -1.41 29.59
CA ARG A 169 3.87 -0.33 29.64
C ARG A 169 2.52 -0.80 29.07
N PRO A 170 1.39 -0.17 29.48
CA PRO A 170 0.08 -0.42 28.88
C PRO A 170 0.05 -0.03 27.39
N GLY A 171 -0.58 -0.87 26.57
CA GLY A 171 -0.70 -0.66 25.12
C GLY A 171 0.13 -1.63 24.29
N HIS A 172 0.04 -1.52 22.97
CA HIS A 172 0.59 -2.47 22.00
C HIS A 172 1.84 -1.90 21.31
N TYR A 173 2.84 -1.50 22.09
CA TYR A 173 4.03 -0.84 21.57
C TYR A 173 5.10 -1.84 21.16
N VAL A 174 5.76 -1.53 20.03
CA VAL A 174 6.93 -2.28 19.51
C VAL A 174 8.03 -1.30 19.14
N GLU A 175 9.27 -1.77 19.05
CA GLU A 175 10.37 -0.98 18.50
C GLU A 175 10.33 -0.99 16.97
N PRO A 176 10.55 0.16 16.30
CA PRO A 176 10.75 0.16 14.86
C PRO A 176 12.00 -0.65 14.53
N THR A 177 11.89 -1.57 13.58
CA THR A 177 12.85 -2.66 13.38
C THR A 177 13.47 -2.59 12.00
N ILE A 178 14.81 -2.72 11.93
CA ILE A 178 15.57 -2.88 10.70
C ILE A 178 16.17 -4.28 10.69
N VAL A 179 15.88 -5.03 9.63
CA VAL A 179 16.45 -6.34 9.34
C VAL A 179 17.35 -6.22 8.13
N TRP A 180 18.63 -6.50 8.28
CA TRP A 180 19.60 -6.58 7.19
C TRP A 180 19.75 -8.03 6.71
N SER A 181 19.87 -8.22 5.42
CA SER A 181 20.26 -9.49 4.82
C SER A 181 20.99 -9.29 3.51
N GLU A 182 22.02 -10.08 3.21
CA GLU A 182 22.75 -10.07 1.93
C GLU A 182 21.88 -10.54 0.75
N THR A 183 20.86 -11.34 1.05
CA THR A 183 19.89 -11.86 0.07
C THR A 183 18.50 -11.67 0.60
N ARG A 184 17.53 -11.66 -0.30
CA ARG A 184 16.11 -11.54 0.08
C ARG A 184 15.68 -12.68 1.00
N LEU A 185 15.10 -12.34 2.14
CA LEU A 185 14.51 -13.27 3.07
C LEU A 185 13.11 -13.70 2.61
N PRO A 186 12.71 -14.99 2.74
CA PRO A 186 11.34 -15.43 2.45
C PRO A 186 10.27 -14.61 3.15
N ILE A 187 10.45 -14.32 4.45
CA ILE A 187 9.49 -13.51 5.23
C ILE A 187 9.29 -12.10 4.68
N SER A 188 10.28 -11.52 3.97
CA SER A 188 10.14 -10.19 3.37
C SER A 188 9.13 -10.14 2.21
N ARG A 189 8.64 -11.30 1.74
CA ARG A 189 7.55 -11.41 0.75
C ARG A 189 6.18 -11.20 1.37
N GLU A 190 6.06 -11.39 2.67
CA GLU A 190 4.79 -11.28 3.37
C GLU A 190 4.61 -9.87 3.94
N GLU A 191 3.40 -9.32 3.78
CA GLU A 191 3.06 -8.07 4.42
C GLU A 191 2.87 -8.28 5.92
N THR A 192 3.81 -7.76 6.73
CA THR A 192 3.61 -7.59 8.17
C THR A 192 3.18 -6.15 8.44
N PHE A 193 1.95 -5.94 8.93
CA PHE A 193 1.38 -4.60 9.15
C PHE A 193 1.91 -3.99 10.46
N ALA A 194 3.24 -3.82 10.51
CA ALA A 194 4.02 -3.37 11.65
C ALA A 194 5.31 -2.67 11.17
N PRO A 195 6.04 -1.94 12.05
CA PRO A 195 7.20 -1.15 11.65
C PRO A 195 8.46 -2.04 11.50
N ILE A 196 8.46 -2.94 10.50
CA ILE A 196 9.61 -3.75 10.11
C ILE A 196 10.07 -3.34 8.72
N LEU A 197 11.34 -3.01 8.58
CA LEU A 197 11.99 -2.70 7.32
C LEU A 197 13.05 -3.75 7.00
N TYR A 198 12.88 -4.46 5.89
CA TYR A 198 13.88 -5.40 5.36
C TYR A 198 14.82 -4.67 4.42
N VAL A 199 16.11 -4.74 4.65
CA VAL A 199 17.15 -4.06 3.87
C VAL A 199 18.02 -5.10 3.17
N THR A 200 18.11 -4.99 1.84
CA THR A 200 18.85 -5.93 1.00
C THR A 200 19.72 -5.16 -0.02
N PRO A 201 21.00 -5.50 -0.22
CA PRO A 201 21.82 -4.90 -1.26
C PRO A 201 21.47 -5.50 -2.63
N TRP A 202 21.70 -4.68 -3.68
CA TRP A 202 21.59 -5.12 -5.08
C TRP A 202 22.81 -4.68 -5.89
N ASP A 203 23.08 -5.39 -7.00
CA ASP A 203 24.21 -5.15 -7.88
C ASP A 203 23.80 -4.60 -9.25
N SER A 204 22.63 -4.99 -9.79
CA SER A 204 22.09 -4.42 -11.02
C SER A 204 20.68 -3.84 -10.80
N LEU A 205 20.35 -2.74 -11.50
CA LEU A 205 19.03 -2.11 -11.40
C LEU A 205 17.93 -3.06 -11.84
N ASP A 206 18.17 -3.89 -12.85
CA ASP A 206 17.16 -4.84 -13.32
C ASP A 206 16.86 -5.92 -12.27
N ASP A 207 17.87 -6.38 -11.50
CA ASP A 207 17.64 -7.27 -10.37
C ASP A 207 16.87 -6.59 -9.24
N ALA A 208 17.16 -5.31 -8.96
CA ALA A 208 16.42 -4.53 -7.97
C ALA A 208 14.95 -4.34 -8.37
N ILE A 209 14.68 -4.07 -9.66
CA ILE A 209 13.32 -3.98 -10.20
C ILE A 209 12.63 -5.34 -10.13
N ALA A 210 13.31 -6.42 -10.47
CA ALA A 210 12.77 -7.77 -10.39
C ALA A 210 12.41 -8.13 -8.94
N ASP A 211 13.29 -7.85 -7.97
CA ASP A 211 13.02 -8.05 -6.55
C ASP A 211 11.87 -7.16 -6.05
N GLN A 212 11.82 -5.90 -6.49
CA GLN A 212 10.70 -4.99 -6.18
C GLN A 212 9.37 -5.59 -6.66
N ASN A 213 9.31 -6.08 -7.90
CA ASN A 213 8.12 -6.62 -8.53
C ASN A 213 7.73 -8.02 -8.01
N ASP A 214 8.67 -8.77 -7.42
CA ASP A 214 8.42 -10.10 -6.87
C ASP A 214 7.74 -10.04 -5.48
N ALA A 215 6.62 -9.36 -5.41
CA ALA A 215 5.68 -9.31 -4.29
C ALA A 215 4.27 -9.55 -4.83
N ASP A 216 3.42 -10.17 -4.02
CA ASP A 216 2.03 -10.44 -4.44
C ASP A 216 1.23 -9.13 -4.61
N GLN A 217 1.57 -8.10 -3.85
CA GLN A 217 0.95 -6.78 -3.91
C GLN A 217 1.69 -5.83 -4.88
N GLY A 218 0.97 -4.84 -5.39
CA GLY A 218 1.50 -3.81 -6.27
C GLY A 218 0.89 -2.44 -6.00
N LEU A 219 0.92 -1.96 -4.74
CA LEU A 219 0.34 -0.67 -4.41
C LEU A 219 1.29 0.48 -4.71
N SER A 220 2.42 0.56 -4.03
CA SER A 220 3.34 1.69 -4.12
C SER A 220 4.79 1.25 -4.16
N SER A 221 5.59 2.00 -4.90
CA SER A 221 7.03 1.80 -5.03
C SER A 221 7.73 3.14 -5.20
N ALA A 222 9.04 3.17 -4.97
CA ALA A 222 9.84 4.36 -5.22
C ALA A 222 11.26 4.00 -5.66
N ILE A 223 11.85 4.90 -6.45
CA ILE A 223 13.28 4.92 -6.70
C ILE A 223 13.87 6.26 -6.24
N PHE A 224 15.00 6.23 -5.58
CA PHE A 224 15.81 7.41 -5.31
C PHE A 224 17.08 7.35 -6.17
N THR A 225 17.20 8.29 -7.08
CA THR A 225 18.29 8.38 -8.06
C THR A 225 18.42 9.81 -8.59
N ASN A 226 19.62 10.21 -8.98
CA ASN A 226 19.88 11.41 -9.78
C ASN A 226 20.20 11.06 -11.25
N ASP A 227 20.15 9.78 -11.63
CA ASP A 227 20.28 9.32 -13.01
C ASP A 227 18.90 9.28 -13.69
N LEU A 228 18.67 10.18 -14.64
CA LEU A 228 17.41 10.25 -15.39
C LEU A 228 17.08 8.93 -16.10
N ARG A 229 18.06 8.22 -16.63
CA ARG A 229 17.84 6.96 -17.36
C ARG A 229 17.35 5.86 -16.42
N ARG A 230 17.88 5.80 -15.19
CA ARG A 230 17.42 4.87 -14.17
C ARG A 230 16.01 5.21 -13.70
N ALA A 231 15.70 6.50 -13.53
CA ALA A 231 14.34 6.95 -13.21
C ALA A 231 13.34 6.55 -14.31
N GLU A 232 13.65 6.84 -15.57
CA GLU A 232 12.81 6.46 -16.72
C GLU A 232 12.68 4.94 -16.87
N ARG A 233 13.77 4.17 -16.62
CA ARG A 233 13.72 2.69 -16.61
C ARG A 233 12.75 2.17 -15.55
N PHE A 234 12.78 2.74 -14.34
CA PHE A 234 11.90 2.37 -13.24
C PHE A 234 10.43 2.70 -13.52
N LEU A 235 10.14 3.83 -14.17
CA LEU A 235 8.79 4.27 -14.53
C LEU A 235 8.25 3.63 -15.82
N SER A 236 9.11 2.93 -16.60
CA SER A 236 8.70 2.31 -17.86
C SER A 236 7.77 1.11 -17.64
N PRO A 237 7.07 0.63 -18.69
CA PRO A 237 6.26 -0.59 -18.61
C PRO A 237 7.02 -1.86 -18.20
N ALA A 238 8.35 -1.87 -18.34
CA ALA A 238 9.23 -2.94 -17.88
C ALA A 238 9.88 -2.61 -16.52
N GLY A 239 9.49 -1.53 -15.88
CA GLY A 239 9.95 -1.09 -14.56
C GLY A 239 9.04 -1.57 -13.43
N SER A 240 8.65 -0.65 -12.53
CA SER A 240 7.74 -0.98 -11.44
C SER A 240 6.36 -1.38 -11.92
N ASP A 241 5.82 -2.45 -11.35
CA ASP A 241 4.47 -2.96 -11.62
C ASP A 241 3.41 -2.46 -10.61
N CYS A 242 3.76 -1.46 -9.81
CA CYS A 242 2.85 -0.87 -8.83
C CYS A 242 1.93 0.20 -9.45
N GLY A 243 0.76 0.39 -8.85
CA GLY A 243 -0.16 1.46 -9.22
C GLY A 243 0.37 2.86 -8.93
N ILE A 244 1.32 2.98 -7.98
CA ILE A 244 2.03 4.21 -7.63
C ILE A 244 3.53 3.96 -7.76
N ALA A 245 4.20 4.69 -8.65
CA ALA A 245 5.65 4.63 -8.83
C ALA A 245 6.23 6.05 -8.69
N ASN A 246 7.05 6.25 -7.68
CA ASN A 246 7.59 7.56 -7.30
C ASN A 246 9.09 7.67 -7.62
N VAL A 247 9.54 8.87 -7.89
CA VAL A 247 10.97 9.20 -8.03
C VAL A 247 11.34 10.27 -7.00
N ASN A 248 12.36 9.99 -6.17
CA ASN A 248 12.89 10.87 -5.13
C ASN A 248 11.84 11.33 -4.08
N ILE A 249 10.79 10.53 -3.92
CA ILE A 249 9.82 10.63 -2.82
C ILE A 249 9.49 9.21 -2.34
N GLY A 250 9.16 9.04 -1.05
CA GLY A 250 8.89 7.71 -0.48
C GLY A 250 7.57 7.09 -0.95
N THR A 251 7.36 5.82 -0.60
CA THR A 251 6.17 5.05 -0.98
C THR A 251 4.86 5.60 -0.38
N SER A 252 4.92 6.36 0.72
CA SER A 252 3.78 7.03 1.35
C SER A 252 3.58 8.47 0.86
N GLY A 253 4.18 8.86 -0.26
CA GLY A 253 4.10 10.18 -0.86
C GLY A 253 3.14 10.25 -2.05
N ALA A 254 1.95 9.67 -1.95
CA ALA A 254 0.94 9.76 -3.00
C ALA A 254 0.41 11.20 -3.15
N GLU A 255 0.44 11.73 -4.37
CA GLU A 255 -0.11 13.04 -4.71
C GLU A 255 -1.64 12.97 -4.80
N ILE A 256 -2.35 13.88 -4.14
CA ILE A 256 -3.82 13.87 -4.07
C ILE A 256 -4.51 14.01 -5.43
N GLY A 257 -3.87 14.65 -6.40
CA GLY A 257 -4.36 14.78 -7.77
C GLY A 257 -4.15 13.53 -8.62
N GLY A 258 -3.23 12.64 -8.21
CA GLY A 258 -2.97 11.37 -8.86
C GLY A 258 -3.99 10.29 -8.48
N ALA A 259 -4.27 9.37 -9.38
CA ALA A 259 -5.18 8.26 -9.10
C ALA A 259 -4.56 7.30 -8.09
N PHE A 260 -5.19 7.13 -6.91
CA PHE A 260 -4.72 6.23 -5.87
C PHE A 260 -5.31 4.83 -6.04
N GLY A 261 -4.45 3.84 -6.04
CA GLY A 261 -4.81 2.42 -6.09
C GLY A 261 -3.66 1.56 -6.57
N GLY A 262 -3.81 0.25 -6.43
CA GLY A 262 -2.79 -0.74 -6.72
C GLY A 262 -3.14 -1.72 -7.82
N GLU A 263 -2.19 -2.60 -8.07
CA GLU A 263 -2.25 -3.72 -9.00
C GLU A 263 -2.07 -5.03 -8.23
N LYS A 264 -2.20 -6.17 -8.90
CA LYS A 264 -2.04 -7.53 -8.33
C LYS A 264 -2.94 -7.75 -7.10
N ASP A 265 -2.41 -8.34 -6.03
CA ASP A 265 -3.17 -8.64 -4.81
C ASP A 265 -3.57 -7.40 -3.98
N THR A 266 -3.10 -6.21 -4.34
CA THR A 266 -3.63 -4.96 -3.78
C THR A 266 -5.08 -4.72 -4.21
N GLY A 267 -5.54 -5.41 -5.24
CA GLY A 267 -6.88 -5.26 -5.80
C GLY A 267 -6.84 -4.54 -7.14
N GLY A 268 -7.93 -3.89 -7.51
CA GLY A 268 -8.01 -3.24 -8.81
C GLY A 268 -8.91 -2.01 -8.81
N GLY A 269 -8.63 -1.14 -9.75
CA GLY A 269 -9.27 0.16 -9.85
C GLY A 269 -8.45 1.27 -9.21
N ARG A 270 -9.10 2.41 -9.03
CA ARG A 270 -8.53 3.58 -8.33
C ARG A 270 -9.62 4.18 -7.46
N GLU A 271 -9.34 4.36 -6.17
CA GLU A 271 -10.37 4.79 -5.21
C GLU A 271 -10.54 6.31 -5.15
N SER A 272 -9.49 7.05 -5.42
CA SER A 272 -9.47 8.51 -5.29
C SER A 272 -8.49 9.16 -6.26
N GLY A 273 -8.54 10.49 -6.35
CA GLY A 273 -7.71 11.29 -7.24
C GLY A 273 -8.09 11.18 -8.71
N SER A 274 -7.57 12.06 -9.56
CA SER A 274 -7.75 12.07 -11.01
C SER A 274 -9.21 11.84 -11.44
N ASP A 275 -9.47 10.82 -12.24
CA ASP A 275 -10.78 10.44 -12.76
C ASP A 275 -11.43 9.26 -11.99
N ALA A 276 -10.91 8.90 -10.83
CA ALA A 276 -11.42 7.79 -10.00
C ALA A 276 -12.91 7.94 -9.63
N TRP A 277 -13.42 9.19 -9.54
CA TRP A 277 -14.86 9.44 -9.33
C TRP A 277 -15.77 8.73 -10.31
N LYS A 278 -15.29 8.41 -11.52
CA LYS A 278 -16.05 7.70 -12.55
C LYS A 278 -16.43 6.27 -12.15
N VAL A 279 -15.62 5.62 -11.29
CA VAL A 279 -15.92 4.25 -10.83
C VAL A 279 -17.17 4.21 -9.94
N TYR A 280 -17.45 5.30 -9.24
CA TYR A 280 -18.62 5.45 -8.38
C TYR A 280 -19.89 5.83 -9.13
N MET A 281 -19.79 6.16 -10.44
CA MET A 281 -20.90 6.61 -11.24
C MET A 281 -21.59 5.44 -11.96
N ARG A 282 -22.91 5.54 -12.08
CA ARG A 282 -23.66 4.72 -13.04
C ARG A 282 -23.54 5.35 -14.42
N ARG A 283 -23.03 4.59 -15.39
CA ARG A 283 -22.89 5.04 -16.77
C ARG A 283 -24.03 4.50 -17.62
N GLN A 284 -24.58 5.33 -18.50
CA GLN A 284 -25.64 4.98 -19.42
C GLN A 284 -25.35 5.61 -20.78
N THR A 285 -25.48 4.83 -21.84
CA THR A 285 -25.49 5.34 -23.20
C THR A 285 -26.93 5.65 -23.62
N CYS A 286 -27.17 6.85 -24.13
CA CYS A 286 -28.48 7.26 -24.64
C CYS A 286 -28.33 7.66 -26.11
N THR A 287 -29.17 7.10 -26.95
CA THR A 287 -29.27 7.46 -28.36
C THR A 287 -30.69 7.94 -28.65
N ILE A 288 -30.80 9.11 -29.26
CA ILE A 288 -32.08 9.70 -29.61
C ILE A 288 -32.13 9.84 -31.15
N ASN A 289 -33.12 9.23 -31.80
CA ASN A 289 -33.40 9.46 -33.20
C ASN A 289 -34.37 10.63 -33.35
N TYR A 290 -33.93 11.71 -33.95
CA TYR A 290 -34.77 12.90 -34.28
C TYR A 290 -35.41 12.82 -35.68
N GLY A 291 -35.10 11.80 -36.46
CA GLY A 291 -35.63 11.59 -37.80
C GLY A 291 -36.90 10.78 -37.80
N SER A 292 -37.61 10.79 -38.95
CA SER A 292 -38.75 9.91 -39.21
C SER A 292 -38.33 8.57 -39.84
N ALA A 293 -37.09 8.39 -40.19
CA ALA A 293 -36.55 7.16 -40.75
C ALA A 293 -35.63 6.46 -39.74
N MET A 294 -35.61 5.15 -39.74
CA MET A 294 -34.69 4.31 -38.91
C MET A 294 -33.92 3.39 -39.89
N PRO A 295 -32.83 3.87 -40.46
CA PRO A 295 -31.98 3.03 -41.30
C PRO A 295 -31.35 1.93 -40.45
N LEU A 296 -31.55 0.69 -40.86
CA LEU A 296 -30.97 -0.45 -40.16
C LEU A 296 -29.54 -0.70 -40.63
N ALA A 297 -28.71 -1.23 -39.73
CA ALA A 297 -27.33 -1.55 -40.08
C ALA A 297 -27.26 -2.55 -41.22
N GLN A 298 -26.21 -2.46 -42.03
CA GLN A 298 -25.90 -3.41 -43.12
C GLN A 298 -26.95 -3.48 -44.22
N GLY A 299 -27.81 -2.45 -44.40
CA GLY A 299 -28.82 -2.42 -45.45
C GLY A 299 -29.93 -3.46 -45.30
N VAL A 300 -30.16 -3.93 -44.06
CA VAL A 300 -31.29 -4.84 -43.78
C VAL A 300 -32.59 -4.06 -43.90
N GLU A 301 -33.50 -4.54 -44.75
CA GLU A 301 -34.87 -4.03 -44.88
C GLU A 301 -35.86 -5.07 -44.38
N PHE A 302 -36.77 -4.65 -43.55
CA PHE A 302 -37.98 -5.40 -43.20
C PHE A 302 -39.15 -4.80 -43.96
N LEU A 303 -40.00 -5.63 -44.46
CA LEU A 303 -41.18 -5.22 -45.26
C LEU A 303 -42.08 -4.22 -44.54
#